data_67a4264faa25daa2daafb9cdbc6868ea
#
_entry.id   67a4264faa25daa2daafb9cdbc6868ea
#
_cell.length_a   1.000
_cell.length_b   1.000
_cell.length_c   1.000
_cell.angle_alpha   90.00
_cell.angle_beta   90.00
_cell.angle_gamma   90.00
#
_symmetry.space_group_name_H-M   'P 1'
#
loop_
_entity.id
_entity.type
_entity.pdbx_description
1 polymer ?
#
loop_
_entity_poly.entity_id
_entity_poly.type
_entity_poly.pdbx_seq_one_letter_code
_entity_poly.pdbx_strand_id
1 'polypeptide(L)'
;MKNIIKTLLLILATISTSAFSEEIENKNRFLMSGLDVKELPGHSYIIINEDIQDNIKKILKDTYHLPIIKYWKAGNKVGFVLEAIGKHEFITTGYIVENNKIIDAKVLVYRENYGYEIEHDYFLDQIIGNSVKKNGKLVKSIANISGATLSVKAMRKLSKLSLYLYTII
;
A
#
# COMPACT_ATOMS: atom_id res chain seq x y z
N MET A 1 -1.82 -4.71 -44.22
CA MET A 1 -0.89 -4.74 -43.10
C MET A 1 -0.84 -3.44 -42.30
N LYS A 2 -0.58 -2.25 -42.88
CA LYS A 2 -0.48 -0.96 -42.16
C LYS A 2 -1.75 -0.60 -41.33
N ASN A 3 -2.95 -0.90 -41.81
CA ASN A 3 -4.20 -0.60 -41.13
C ASN A 3 -4.46 -1.54 -39.92
N ILE A 4 -4.09 -2.82 -40.02
CA ILE A 4 -4.20 -3.80 -38.93
C ILE A 4 -3.28 -3.43 -37.78
N ILE A 5 -2.05 -2.98 -38.10
CA ILE A 5 -1.09 -2.52 -37.06
C ILE A 5 -1.59 -1.26 -36.34
N LYS A 6 -2.18 -0.31 -37.10
CA LYS A 6 -2.77 0.89 -36.50
C LYS A 6 -3.96 0.56 -35.57
N THR A 7 -4.83 -0.35 -36.01
CA THR A 7 -5.97 -0.80 -35.21
C THR A 7 -5.51 -1.54 -33.95
N LEU A 8 -4.49 -2.40 -34.06
CA LEU A 8 -3.91 -3.13 -32.94
C LEU A 8 -3.26 -2.17 -31.91
N LEU A 9 -2.51 -1.19 -32.39
CA LEU A 9 -1.91 -0.13 -31.55
C LEU A 9 -2.97 0.72 -30.85
N LEU A 10 -4.08 1.03 -31.51
CA LEU A 10 -5.19 1.79 -30.92
C LEU A 10 -5.89 0.98 -29.82
N ILE A 11 -6.13 -0.31 -30.03
CA ILE A 11 -6.72 -1.23 -29.04
C ILE A 11 -5.81 -1.39 -27.83
N LEU A 12 -4.49 -1.57 -28.04
CA LEU A 12 -3.53 -1.64 -26.92
C LEU A 12 -3.50 -0.34 -26.10
N ALA A 13 -3.54 0.82 -26.76
CA ALA A 13 -3.56 2.11 -26.08
C ALA A 13 -4.84 2.30 -25.23
N THR A 14 -6.00 1.87 -25.72
CA THR A 14 -7.26 1.98 -24.99
C THR A 14 -7.33 1.03 -23.79
N ILE A 15 -6.78 -0.18 -23.89
CA ILE A 15 -6.73 -1.15 -22.79
C ILE A 15 -5.80 -0.63 -21.67
N SER A 16 -4.64 -0.08 -22.02
CA SER A 16 -3.70 0.43 -21.01
C SER A 16 -4.23 1.67 -20.29
N THR A 17 -4.97 2.54 -20.96
CA THR A 17 -5.60 3.72 -20.32
C THR A 17 -6.75 3.33 -19.41
N SER A 18 -7.53 2.30 -19.74
CA SER A 18 -8.64 1.83 -18.89
C SER A 18 -8.13 1.18 -17.59
N ALA A 19 -7.10 0.34 -17.65
CA ALA A 19 -6.51 -0.29 -16.48
C ALA A 19 -5.87 0.74 -15.53
N PHE A 20 -5.18 1.73 -16.05
CA PHE A 20 -4.61 2.84 -15.27
C PHE A 20 -5.70 3.70 -14.61
N SER A 21 -6.80 3.96 -15.32
CA SER A 21 -7.95 4.69 -14.78
C SER A 21 -8.60 3.94 -13.62
N GLU A 22 -8.76 2.62 -13.74
CA GLU A 22 -9.34 1.76 -12.71
C GLU A 22 -8.47 1.71 -11.44
N GLU A 23 -7.14 1.63 -11.59
CA GLU A 23 -6.20 1.66 -10.46
C GLU A 23 -6.32 2.98 -9.68
N ILE A 24 -6.38 4.12 -10.38
CA ILE A 24 -6.57 5.43 -9.75
C ILE A 24 -7.92 5.51 -9.04
N GLU A 25 -8.98 5.02 -9.66
CA GLU A 25 -10.32 5.04 -9.07
C GLU A 25 -10.38 4.18 -7.81
N ASN A 26 -9.85 2.96 -7.84
CA ASN A 26 -9.80 2.06 -6.69
C ASN A 26 -9.02 2.66 -5.52
N LYS A 27 -7.87 3.28 -5.78
CA LYS A 27 -7.09 4.01 -4.78
C LYS A 27 -7.88 5.16 -4.17
N ASN A 28 -8.50 5.99 -5.00
CA ASN A 28 -9.25 7.17 -4.54
C ASN A 28 -10.47 6.75 -3.72
N ARG A 29 -11.20 5.71 -4.15
CA ARG A 29 -12.34 5.15 -3.44
C ARG A 29 -11.93 4.63 -2.05
N PHE A 30 -10.83 3.87 -1.97
CA PHE A 30 -10.29 3.39 -0.71
C PHE A 30 -9.94 4.54 0.24
N LEU A 31 -9.19 5.54 -0.25
CA LEU A 31 -8.79 6.68 0.55
C LEU A 31 -9.99 7.52 1.02
N MET A 32 -10.94 7.81 0.14
CA MET A 32 -12.15 8.58 0.50
C MET A 32 -12.98 7.85 1.56
N SER A 33 -13.22 6.56 1.39
CA SER A 33 -13.95 5.76 2.35
C SER A 33 -13.24 5.68 3.70
N GLY A 34 -11.96 5.36 3.71
CA GLY A 34 -11.20 5.20 4.95
C GLY A 34 -10.97 6.50 5.71
N LEU A 35 -10.80 7.62 5.00
CA LEU A 35 -10.68 8.95 5.58
C LEU A 35 -12.05 9.57 5.96
N ASP A 36 -13.15 8.95 5.56
CA ASP A 36 -14.52 9.44 5.78
C ASP A 36 -14.75 10.83 5.17
N VAL A 37 -14.39 10.98 3.90
CA VAL A 37 -14.51 12.23 3.15
C VAL A 37 -15.24 12.02 1.82
N LYS A 38 -15.98 13.03 1.37
CA LYS A 38 -16.67 13.01 0.07
C LYS A 38 -15.73 13.29 -1.12
N GLU A 39 -14.67 14.06 -0.86
CA GLU A 39 -13.62 14.40 -1.83
C GLU A 39 -12.28 14.23 -1.15
N LEU A 40 -11.28 13.75 -1.90
CA LEU A 40 -9.93 13.61 -1.35
C LEU A 40 -9.35 14.99 -1.03
N PRO A 41 -8.85 15.21 0.20
CA PRO A 41 -8.08 16.40 0.51
C PRO A 41 -6.80 16.46 -0.32
N GLY A 42 -6.20 17.62 -0.41
CA GLY A 42 -4.85 17.75 -0.98
C GLY A 42 -3.88 16.82 -0.27
N HIS A 43 -3.00 16.17 -1.03
CA HIS A 43 -1.97 15.31 -0.45
C HIS A 43 -0.77 16.13 0.02
N SER A 44 -0.10 15.62 1.04
CA SER A 44 1.19 16.10 1.53
C SER A 44 2.29 15.06 1.25
N TYR A 45 3.53 15.41 1.56
CA TYR A 45 4.69 14.57 1.26
C TYR A 45 5.57 14.39 2.49
N ILE A 46 6.08 13.18 2.66
CA ILE A 46 7.22 12.88 3.51
C ILE A 46 8.43 12.79 2.57
N ILE A 47 9.41 13.68 2.74
CA ILE A 47 10.70 13.60 2.06
C ILE A 47 11.58 12.65 2.85
N ILE A 48 12.07 11.59 2.20
CA ILE A 48 12.90 10.57 2.84
C ILE A 48 14.34 11.10 2.93
N ASN A 49 14.69 11.65 4.10
CA ASN A 49 16.06 11.99 4.46
C ASN A 49 16.80 10.74 5.01
N GLU A 50 18.09 10.89 5.37
CA GLU A 50 18.92 9.79 5.87
C GLU A 50 18.33 9.13 7.13
N ASP A 51 17.87 9.92 8.11
CA ASP A 51 17.32 9.40 9.37
C ASP A 51 16.04 8.58 9.14
N ILE A 52 15.13 9.08 8.28
CA ILE A 52 13.92 8.38 7.90
C ILE A 52 14.27 7.11 7.13
N GLN A 53 15.22 7.18 6.19
CA GLN A 53 15.65 6.04 5.40
C GLN A 53 16.25 4.94 6.28
N ASP A 54 17.03 5.29 7.29
CA ASP A 54 17.60 4.32 8.22
C ASP A 54 16.55 3.61 9.08
N ASN A 55 15.52 4.33 9.50
CA ASN A 55 14.38 3.71 10.17
C ASN A 55 13.57 2.82 9.23
N ILE A 56 13.36 3.24 8.00
CA ILE A 56 12.71 2.43 6.96
C ILE A 56 13.52 1.15 6.69
N LYS A 57 14.84 1.23 6.57
CA LYS A 57 15.73 0.07 6.43
C LYS A 57 15.59 -0.93 7.58
N LYS A 58 15.47 -0.44 8.82
CA LYS A 58 15.23 -1.32 9.98
C LYS A 58 13.90 -2.07 9.89
N ILE A 59 12.87 -1.45 9.30
CA ILE A 59 11.52 -2.01 9.14
C ILE A 59 11.45 -2.96 7.95
N LEU A 60 11.83 -2.49 6.77
CA LEU A 60 11.73 -3.22 5.51
C LEU A 60 12.83 -4.26 5.35
N LYS A 61 13.98 -4.10 6.03
CA LYS A 61 15.24 -4.80 5.75
C LYS A 61 15.74 -4.51 4.33
N ASP A 62 15.38 -3.35 3.81
CA ASP A 62 15.70 -2.84 2.49
C ASP A 62 15.49 -1.32 2.45
N THR A 63 15.99 -0.65 1.41
CA THR A 63 15.70 0.77 1.16
C THR A 63 14.31 0.93 0.57
N TYR A 64 13.64 2.03 0.87
CA TYR A 64 12.44 2.39 0.13
C TYR A 64 12.85 2.97 -1.22
N HIS A 65 12.21 2.50 -2.29
CA HIS A 65 12.63 2.80 -3.67
C HIS A 65 12.27 4.21 -4.15
N LEU A 66 11.33 4.89 -3.46
CA LEU A 66 10.92 6.26 -3.79
C LEU A 66 11.54 7.26 -2.80
N PRO A 67 11.96 8.44 -3.28
CA PRO A 67 12.53 9.49 -2.42
C PRO A 67 11.49 10.25 -1.61
N ILE A 68 10.20 10.10 -1.96
CA ILE A 68 9.07 10.77 -1.30
C ILE A 68 7.91 9.78 -1.12
N ILE A 69 7.16 9.96 -0.04
CA ILE A 69 5.92 9.23 0.22
C ILE A 69 4.77 10.24 0.30
N LYS A 70 3.73 10.02 -0.52
CA LYS A 70 2.49 10.78 -0.47
C LYS A 70 1.59 10.29 0.64
N TYR A 71 0.92 11.21 1.32
CA TYR A 71 -0.13 10.89 2.27
C TYR A 71 -1.30 11.87 2.19
N TRP A 72 -2.46 11.44 2.65
CA TRP A 72 -3.70 12.22 2.73
C TRP A 72 -4.15 12.26 4.18
N LYS A 73 -4.53 13.44 4.67
CA LYS A 73 -4.90 13.62 6.08
C LYS A 73 -6.30 14.25 6.19
N ALA A 74 -7.14 13.65 7.03
CA ALA A 74 -8.44 14.17 7.42
C ALA A 74 -8.61 13.99 8.93
N GLY A 75 -8.54 15.09 9.68
CA GLY A 75 -8.51 15.03 11.16
C GLY A 75 -7.32 14.21 11.66
N ASN A 76 -7.59 13.18 12.46
CA ASN A 76 -6.59 12.24 12.98
C ASN A 76 -6.31 11.04 12.06
N LYS A 77 -7.10 10.89 10.99
CA LYS A 77 -6.91 9.81 10.02
C LYS A 77 -5.88 10.20 8.97
N VAL A 78 -4.97 9.29 8.67
CA VAL A 78 -3.96 9.45 7.61
C VAL A 78 -4.01 8.25 6.69
N GLY A 79 -4.16 8.53 5.39
CA GLY A 79 -4.13 7.54 4.33
C GLY A 79 -2.75 7.49 3.67
N PHE A 80 -2.22 6.28 3.50
CA PHE A 80 -0.98 5.99 2.78
C PHE A 80 -1.26 5.01 1.65
N VAL A 81 -0.49 5.15 0.56
CA VAL A 81 -0.35 4.14 -0.49
C VAL A 81 1.13 3.77 -0.55
N LEU A 82 1.43 2.53 -0.18
CA LEU A 82 2.80 2.04 0.02
C LEU A 82 3.05 0.80 -0.84
N GLU A 83 4.31 0.58 -1.18
CA GLU A 83 4.71 -0.56 -1.99
C GLU A 83 5.88 -1.32 -1.37
N ALA A 84 5.85 -2.63 -1.52
CA ALA A 84 6.99 -3.50 -1.22
C ALA A 84 7.01 -4.67 -2.21
N ILE A 85 8.20 -5.19 -2.50
CA ILE A 85 8.36 -6.38 -3.33
C ILE A 85 7.85 -7.59 -2.56
N GLY A 86 6.96 -8.34 -3.18
CA GLY A 86 6.53 -9.66 -2.75
C GLY A 86 7.61 -10.70 -3.05
N LYS A 87 7.44 -11.51 -4.09
CA LYS A 87 8.45 -12.44 -4.60
C LYS A 87 9.25 -11.81 -5.76
N HIS A 88 8.56 -11.25 -6.74
CA HIS A 88 9.15 -10.69 -7.95
C HIS A 88 8.64 -9.29 -8.26
N GLU A 89 7.39 -8.99 -7.89
CA GLU A 89 6.67 -7.78 -8.25
C GLU A 89 6.29 -6.94 -7.03
N PHE A 90 6.02 -5.66 -7.26
CA PHE A 90 5.52 -4.77 -6.23
C PHE A 90 4.06 -5.07 -5.89
N ILE A 91 3.79 -5.15 -4.59
CA ILE A 91 2.45 -5.17 -4.02
C ILE A 91 2.15 -3.75 -3.55
N THR A 92 1.14 -3.12 -4.13
CA THR A 92 0.68 -1.77 -3.76
C THR A 92 -0.48 -1.92 -2.77
N THR A 93 -0.31 -1.36 -1.58
CA THR A 93 -1.30 -1.47 -0.49
C THR A 93 -1.67 -0.10 0.05
N GLY A 94 -2.97 0.14 0.22
CA GLY A 94 -3.51 1.27 0.95
C GLY A 94 -3.62 0.97 2.44
N TYR A 95 -3.33 1.96 3.28
CA TYR A 95 -3.48 1.92 4.72
C TYR A 95 -4.15 3.19 5.22
N ILE A 96 -5.11 3.05 6.11
CA ILE A 96 -5.64 4.16 6.91
C ILE A 96 -5.19 3.95 8.34
N VAL A 97 -4.51 4.96 8.88
CA VAL A 97 -4.00 4.93 10.26
C VAL A 97 -4.65 6.07 11.04
N GLU A 98 -5.11 5.75 12.24
CA GLU A 98 -5.67 6.69 13.21
C GLU A 98 -5.18 6.32 14.60
N ASN A 99 -4.73 7.31 15.39
CA ASN A 99 -4.29 7.13 16.78
C ASN A 99 -3.27 5.97 16.93
N ASN A 100 -2.27 5.90 16.04
CA ASN A 100 -1.24 4.85 15.99
C ASN A 100 -1.79 3.42 15.77
N LYS A 101 -2.95 3.28 15.17
CA LYS A 101 -3.58 2.00 14.85
C LYS A 101 -4.02 1.98 13.39
N ILE A 102 -3.80 0.87 12.69
CA ILE A 102 -4.35 0.66 11.36
C ILE A 102 -5.84 0.42 11.52
N ILE A 103 -6.66 1.29 10.94
CA ILE A 103 -8.13 1.18 10.99
C ILE A 103 -8.70 0.59 9.71
N ASP A 104 -7.95 0.65 8.60
CA ASP A 104 -8.32 0.03 7.35
C ASP A 104 -7.06 -0.32 6.52
N ALA A 105 -7.13 -1.38 5.72
CA ALA A 105 -6.07 -1.79 4.81
C ALA A 105 -6.65 -2.52 3.60
N LYS A 106 -6.09 -2.25 2.41
CA LYS A 106 -6.52 -2.87 1.16
C LYS A 106 -5.34 -3.06 0.21
N VAL A 107 -5.23 -4.23 -0.40
CA VAL A 107 -4.34 -4.41 -1.55
C VAL A 107 -4.99 -3.71 -2.74
N LEU A 108 -4.33 -2.69 -3.26
CA LEU A 108 -4.83 -1.85 -4.36
C LEU A 108 -4.40 -2.39 -5.71
N VAL A 109 -3.16 -2.92 -5.78
CA VAL A 109 -2.62 -3.55 -6.98
C VAL A 109 -1.78 -4.75 -6.59
N TYR A 110 -2.11 -5.90 -7.15
CA TYR A 110 -1.37 -7.15 -7.00
C TYR A 110 -0.86 -7.60 -8.36
N ARG A 111 0.46 -7.71 -8.51
CA ARG A 111 1.11 -8.03 -9.80
C ARG A 111 1.76 -9.41 -9.81
N GLU A 112 1.77 -10.12 -8.68
CA GLU A 112 2.33 -11.46 -8.58
C GLU A 112 1.36 -12.51 -9.14
N ASN A 113 1.90 -13.63 -9.63
CA ASN A 113 1.09 -14.73 -10.17
C ASN A 113 0.50 -15.65 -9.07
N TYR A 114 1.05 -15.58 -7.83
CA TYR A 114 0.66 -16.46 -6.72
C TYR A 114 0.62 -15.65 -5.42
N GLY A 115 -0.25 -16.06 -4.49
CA GLY A 115 -0.33 -15.44 -3.17
C GLY A 115 -1.36 -14.32 -3.09
N TYR A 116 -2.32 -14.29 -4.01
CA TYR A 116 -3.44 -13.34 -4.04
C TYR A 116 -4.36 -13.44 -2.82
N GLU A 117 -4.22 -14.49 -2.02
CA GLU A 117 -4.99 -14.67 -0.79
C GLU A 117 -4.81 -13.50 0.20
N ILE A 118 -3.73 -12.72 0.07
CA ILE A 118 -3.53 -11.51 0.86
C ILE A 118 -4.50 -10.37 0.51
N GLU A 119 -5.23 -10.46 -0.60
CA GLU A 119 -6.24 -9.47 -1.01
C GLU A 119 -7.58 -9.68 -0.31
N HIS A 120 -7.80 -10.88 0.26
CA HIS A 120 -9.07 -11.24 0.88
C HIS A 120 -9.22 -10.68 2.30
N ASP A 121 -10.45 -10.37 2.67
CA ASP A 121 -10.79 -9.77 3.96
C ASP A 121 -10.29 -10.60 5.15
N TYR A 122 -10.38 -11.95 5.09
CA TYR A 122 -9.89 -12.82 6.17
C TYR A 122 -8.39 -12.65 6.48
N PHE A 123 -7.60 -12.20 5.49
CA PHE A 123 -6.19 -11.88 5.72
C PHE A 123 -6.04 -10.43 6.19
N LEU A 124 -6.73 -9.49 5.56
CA LEU A 124 -6.67 -8.06 5.88
C LEU A 124 -7.17 -7.77 7.30
N ASP A 125 -8.15 -8.52 7.79
CA ASP A 125 -8.66 -8.44 9.18
C ASP A 125 -7.58 -8.69 10.25
N GLN A 126 -6.51 -9.43 9.90
CA GLN A 126 -5.36 -9.61 10.80
C GLN A 126 -4.48 -8.36 10.88
N ILE A 127 -4.54 -7.49 9.88
CA ILE A 127 -3.81 -6.22 9.80
C ILE A 127 -4.63 -5.13 10.49
N ILE A 128 -5.94 -5.10 10.26
CA ILE A 128 -6.85 -4.10 10.82
C ILE A 128 -6.86 -4.19 12.36
N GLY A 129 -6.81 -3.03 13.00
CA GLY A 129 -6.71 -2.90 14.45
C GLY A 129 -5.30 -3.17 15.01
N ASN A 130 -4.28 -3.35 14.15
CA ASN A 130 -2.91 -3.57 14.57
C ASN A 130 -2.20 -2.24 14.90
N SER A 131 -1.24 -2.32 15.80
CA SER A 131 -0.33 -1.23 16.21
C SER A 131 1.06 -1.80 16.47
N VAL A 132 2.03 -0.96 16.81
CA VAL A 132 3.41 -1.37 17.08
C VAL A 132 3.73 -1.29 18.57
N LYS A 133 4.33 -2.35 19.12
CA LYS A 133 4.90 -2.39 20.47
C LYS A 133 6.18 -1.54 20.55
N LYS A 134 6.62 -1.18 21.75
CA LYS A 134 7.89 -0.46 21.99
C LYS A 134 9.12 -1.12 21.33
N ASN A 135 9.10 -2.45 21.17
CA ASN A 135 10.17 -3.20 20.51
C ASN A 135 10.06 -3.28 18.97
N GLY A 136 9.18 -2.51 18.35
CA GLY A 136 8.98 -2.47 16.90
C GLY A 136 8.25 -3.66 16.29
N LYS A 137 7.69 -4.57 17.12
CA LYS A 137 6.86 -5.68 16.64
C LYS A 137 5.39 -5.28 16.60
N LEU A 138 4.63 -5.82 15.66
CA LEU A 138 3.18 -5.69 15.64
C LEU A 138 2.57 -6.31 16.92
N VAL A 139 1.51 -5.69 17.42
CA VAL A 139 0.79 -6.18 18.62
C VAL A 139 0.10 -7.50 18.33
N LYS A 140 -0.63 -7.57 17.22
CA LYS A 140 -1.25 -8.80 16.72
C LYS A 140 -0.30 -9.48 15.73
N SER A 141 -0.13 -10.79 15.83
CA SER A 141 0.60 -11.56 14.82
C SER A 141 -0.28 -11.70 13.57
N ILE A 142 0.35 -11.60 12.41
CA ILE A 142 -0.28 -11.88 11.12
C ILE A 142 0.15 -13.31 10.74
N ALA A 143 -0.81 -14.23 10.58
CA ALA A 143 -0.52 -15.61 10.20
C ALA A 143 0.12 -15.68 8.80
N ASN A 144 0.91 -16.72 8.59
CA ASN A 144 1.44 -16.99 7.26
C ASN A 144 0.41 -17.73 6.42
N ILE A 145 0.49 -17.57 5.10
CA ILE A 145 -0.30 -18.33 4.13
C ILE A 145 0.66 -19.22 3.35
N SER A 146 0.35 -20.52 3.30
CA SER A 146 1.13 -21.47 2.50
C SER A 146 1.12 -21.04 1.03
N GLY A 147 2.27 -20.97 0.40
CA GLY A 147 2.41 -20.48 -0.98
C GLY A 147 2.53 -18.95 -1.11
N ALA A 148 2.10 -18.15 -0.11
CA ALA A 148 2.12 -16.69 -0.13
C ALA A 148 3.11 -16.06 0.86
N THR A 149 4.10 -16.80 1.34
CA THR A 149 5.00 -16.36 2.44
C THR A 149 5.67 -15.02 2.20
N LEU A 150 6.12 -14.75 0.97
CA LEU A 150 6.81 -13.50 0.65
C LEU A 150 5.84 -12.32 0.57
N SER A 151 4.64 -12.53 0.02
CA SER A 151 3.56 -11.54 0.01
C SER A 151 3.12 -11.19 1.44
N VAL A 152 2.91 -12.18 2.30
CA VAL A 152 2.61 -11.96 3.73
C VAL A 152 3.74 -11.21 4.44
N LYS A 153 5.01 -11.52 4.12
CA LYS A 153 6.17 -10.78 4.66
C LYS A 153 6.18 -9.31 4.21
N ALA A 154 5.86 -9.04 2.93
CA ALA A 154 5.72 -7.69 2.41
C ALA A 154 4.60 -6.94 3.16
N MET A 155 3.42 -7.52 3.31
CA MET A 155 2.29 -6.93 4.03
C MET A 155 2.62 -6.61 5.50
N ARG A 156 3.34 -7.50 6.22
CA ARG A 156 3.82 -7.23 7.59
C ARG A 156 4.79 -6.04 7.65
N LYS A 157 5.67 -5.90 6.65
CA LYS A 157 6.61 -4.79 6.55
C LYS A 157 5.88 -3.47 6.28
N LEU A 158 4.97 -3.46 5.30
CA LEU A 158 4.17 -2.28 4.95
C LEU A 158 3.26 -1.83 6.10
N SER A 159 2.67 -2.77 6.85
CA SER A 159 1.89 -2.45 8.06
C SER A 159 2.73 -1.73 9.12
N LYS A 160 3.97 -2.16 9.34
CA LYS A 160 4.89 -1.46 10.26
C LYS A 160 5.33 -0.11 9.71
N LEU A 161 5.55 -0.03 8.40
CA LEU A 161 5.95 1.21 7.75
C LEU A 161 4.85 2.25 7.86
N SER A 162 3.59 1.91 7.59
CA SER A 162 2.46 2.84 7.70
C SER A 162 2.32 3.41 9.12
N LEU A 163 2.48 2.55 10.14
CA LEU A 163 2.45 2.97 11.54
C LEU A 163 3.65 3.86 11.91
N TYR A 164 4.84 3.58 11.42
CA TYR A 164 6.02 4.44 11.62
C TYR A 164 5.81 5.80 10.95
N LEU A 165 5.39 5.83 9.69
CA LEU A 165 5.16 7.07 8.96
C LEU A 165 4.11 7.96 9.65
N TYR A 166 3.08 7.36 10.25
CA TYR A 166 2.08 8.09 11.03
C TYR A 166 2.70 8.82 12.24
N THR A 167 3.78 8.30 12.83
CA THR A 167 4.41 8.92 14.02
C THR A 167 5.28 10.13 13.69
N ILE A 168 5.59 10.36 12.42
CA ILE A 168 6.48 11.46 11.96
C ILE A 168 5.75 12.56 11.20
N ILE A 169 4.38 12.55 11.21
CA ILE A 169 3.51 13.54 10.52
C ILE A 169 2.91 14.56 11.50
#